data_5193ff6b241f718c5be1b5362fbdb086
#
_entry.id   5193ff6b241f718c5be1b5362fbdb086
#
_cell.length_a   1.000
_cell.length_b   1.000
_cell.length_c   1.000
_cell.angle_alpha   90.00
_cell.angle_beta   90.00
_cell.angle_gamma   90.00
#
_symmetry.space_group_name_H-M   'P 1'
#
loop_
_entity.id
_entity.type
_entity.pdbx_description
1 polymer ?
#
loop_
_entity_poly.entity_id
_entity_poly.type
_entity_poly.pdbx_seq_one_letter_code
_entity_poly.pdbx_strand_id
1 'polypeptide(L)'
;MGRNTIRYVIILATFSVLGIILIQFFFLRNTVNLNERKFHESTTQALNVVAHKLVSYNQKVKGKEPKVDLPNAVDQISNNYYVVNVNEDIHPGLLEHFLIEEFKNHNLKVDFEFAIYDCENEKMVYGKHLMETNDSLTSTLLVSKQSDECDAEDALFEQHYKTQTAKKECGLPTCEKYTYYFGVSFPNRSKYYSSQVHAWYVVNGFLLIVILFFGYTLFVIFKQRRLSEIQKNFINNLTHEFRTPIASIDLSSKVIADPRILDHPNRLREYSNIISEQTQRLSAQVDKVLLMASIEKQRLKLDLTMIELNLFVRKSIADFKTSQNGHQYAINFTSEVEEWRIQADALHFSNVIFNILDNAIKYCDEAPQIDVELSETKKHIQLKFADNGIGIPKEYRKKIFGRFYRIPTGDIHNVKGFGLGLDYVRKIVERHHWEIEVSDNSPKGSIFTITIPK
;
A
#
# COMPACT_ATOMS: atom_id res chain seq x y z
N MET A 1 -15.11 0.09 -22.09
CA MET A 1 -13.99 1.04 -22.12
C MET A 1 -12.75 0.27 -22.53
N GLY A 2 -12.09 0.65 -23.63
CA GLY A 2 -10.97 -0.09 -24.18
C GLY A 2 -9.75 -0.09 -23.23
N ARG A 3 -8.84 -1.04 -23.43
CA ARG A 3 -7.56 -1.16 -22.69
C ARG A 3 -6.77 0.17 -22.70
N ASN A 4 -6.91 0.95 -23.76
CA ASN A 4 -6.27 2.26 -23.89
C ASN A 4 -6.89 3.33 -22.98
N THR A 5 -8.21 3.33 -22.77
CA THR A 5 -8.86 4.30 -21.87
C THR A 5 -8.42 4.13 -20.43
N ILE A 6 -8.19 2.88 -19.98
CA ILE A 6 -7.67 2.59 -18.63
C ILE A 6 -6.24 3.14 -18.47
N ARG A 7 -5.40 2.95 -19.49
CA ARG A 7 -4.04 3.51 -19.50
C ARG A 7 -4.05 5.04 -19.40
N TYR A 8 -4.91 5.70 -20.17
CA TYR A 8 -5.04 7.16 -20.10
C TYR A 8 -5.51 7.65 -18.73
N VAL A 9 -6.47 6.97 -18.10
CA VAL A 9 -6.93 7.33 -16.74
C VAL A 9 -5.81 7.18 -15.71
N ILE A 10 -5.03 6.09 -15.77
CA ILE A 10 -3.90 5.88 -14.87
C ILE A 10 -2.83 6.96 -15.10
N ILE A 11 -2.46 7.22 -16.33
CA ILE A 11 -1.47 8.26 -16.69
C ILE A 11 -1.93 9.63 -16.17
N LEU A 12 -3.18 10.01 -16.43
CA LEU A 12 -3.73 11.30 -15.99
C LEU A 12 -3.75 11.41 -14.46
N ALA A 13 -4.17 10.35 -13.77
CA ALA A 13 -4.16 10.29 -12.31
C ALA A 13 -2.74 10.43 -11.75
N THR A 14 -1.76 9.74 -12.35
CA THR A 14 -0.35 9.83 -11.93
C THR A 14 0.21 11.25 -12.11
N PHE A 15 -0.05 11.88 -13.26
CA PHE A 15 0.35 13.27 -13.51
C PHE A 15 -0.32 14.25 -12.54
N SER A 16 -1.61 14.06 -12.23
CA SER A 16 -2.32 14.89 -11.26
C SER A 16 -1.72 14.79 -9.87
N VAL A 17 -1.45 13.58 -9.38
CA VAL A 17 -0.82 13.37 -8.06
C VAL A 17 0.60 13.96 -8.03
N LEU A 18 1.39 13.76 -9.08
CA LEU A 18 2.74 14.35 -9.17
C LEU A 18 2.69 15.89 -9.14
N GLY A 19 1.74 16.48 -9.87
CA GLY A 19 1.52 17.93 -9.88
C GLY A 19 1.17 18.48 -8.49
N ILE A 20 0.29 17.79 -7.76
CA ILE A 20 -0.08 18.16 -6.40
C ILE A 20 1.14 18.11 -5.46
N ILE A 21 1.95 17.05 -5.53
CA ILE A 21 3.17 16.89 -4.72
C ILE A 21 4.17 18.04 -5.00
N LEU A 22 4.38 18.39 -6.27
CA LEU A 22 5.27 19.47 -6.65
C LEU A 22 4.80 20.83 -6.13
N ILE A 23 3.49 21.12 -6.24
CA ILE A 23 2.88 22.34 -5.71
C ILE A 23 3.05 22.41 -4.19
N GLN A 24 2.81 21.32 -3.48
CA GLN A 24 2.97 21.26 -2.02
C GLN A 24 4.42 21.48 -1.59
N PHE A 25 5.38 20.87 -2.29
CA PHE A 25 6.80 21.08 -2.03
C PHE A 25 7.22 22.54 -2.26
N PHE A 26 6.76 23.16 -3.35
CA PHE A 26 7.01 24.56 -3.65
C PHE A 26 6.41 25.48 -2.57
N PHE A 27 5.17 25.20 -2.14
CA PHE A 27 4.49 25.97 -1.12
C PHE A 27 5.19 25.90 0.24
N LEU A 28 5.64 24.70 0.64
CA LEU A 28 6.42 24.49 1.87
C LEU A 28 7.70 25.32 1.86
N ARG A 29 8.48 25.22 0.79
CA ARG A 29 9.73 25.96 0.64
C ARG A 29 9.52 27.47 0.72
N ASN A 30 8.48 27.96 0.05
CA ASN A 30 8.16 29.39 0.04
C ASN A 30 7.69 29.88 1.42
N THR A 31 6.89 29.09 2.13
CA THR A 31 6.41 29.43 3.49
C THR A 31 7.56 29.52 4.49
N VAL A 32 8.51 28.57 4.44
CA VAL A 32 9.70 28.59 5.31
C VAL A 32 10.54 29.84 5.03
N ASN A 33 10.83 30.14 3.77
CA ASN A 33 11.63 31.31 3.39
C ASN A 33 10.96 32.64 3.79
N LEU A 34 9.63 32.75 3.65
CA LEU A 34 8.86 33.92 4.04
C LEU A 34 8.90 34.15 5.56
N ASN A 35 8.75 33.10 6.33
CA ASN A 35 8.82 33.18 7.80
C ASN A 35 10.21 33.54 8.28
N GLU A 36 11.24 33.06 7.62
CA GLU A 36 12.63 33.42 7.91
C GLU A 36 12.88 34.92 7.69
N ARG A 37 12.44 35.47 6.56
CA ARG A 37 12.54 36.91 6.26
C ARG A 37 11.74 37.75 7.27
N LYS A 38 10.51 37.40 7.58
CA LYS A 38 9.69 38.10 8.56
C LYS A 38 10.32 38.13 9.94
N PHE A 39 10.89 37.01 10.39
CA PHE A 39 11.61 36.94 11.66
C PHE A 39 12.80 37.90 11.66
N HIS A 40 13.63 37.86 10.60
CA HIS A 40 14.77 38.75 10.48
C HIS A 40 14.37 40.23 10.48
N GLU A 41 13.36 40.61 9.69
CA GLU A 41 12.83 41.99 9.63
C GLU A 41 12.32 42.45 10.98
N SER A 42 11.46 41.66 11.64
CA SER A 42 10.92 41.98 12.95
C SER A 42 11.99 42.09 14.03
N THR A 43 12.96 41.16 14.02
CA THR A 43 14.08 41.20 14.97
C THR A 43 14.96 42.44 14.76
N THR A 44 15.32 42.75 13.51
CA THR A 44 16.15 43.90 13.19
C THR A 44 15.45 45.19 13.54
N GLN A 45 14.13 45.31 13.29
CA GLN A 45 13.35 46.49 13.67
C GLN A 45 13.31 46.64 15.20
N ALA A 46 12.99 45.58 15.95
CA ALA A 46 12.95 45.62 17.40
C ALA A 46 14.30 46.04 18.01
N LEU A 47 15.41 45.42 17.52
CA LEU A 47 16.74 45.73 18.00
C LEU A 47 17.18 47.18 17.68
N ASN A 48 16.82 47.73 16.51
CA ASN A 48 17.05 49.13 16.20
C ASN A 48 16.30 50.07 17.16
N VAL A 49 15.04 49.77 17.49
CA VAL A 49 14.27 50.56 18.45
C VAL A 49 14.92 50.51 19.85
N VAL A 50 15.39 49.33 20.28
CA VAL A 50 16.14 49.17 21.54
C VAL A 50 17.40 50.02 21.54
N ALA A 51 18.20 50.00 20.47
CA ALA A 51 19.40 50.84 20.34
C ALA A 51 19.07 52.34 20.47
N HIS A 52 18.04 52.79 19.74
CA HIS A 52 17.58 54.19 19.83
C HIS A 52 17.08 54.59 21.23
N LYS A 53 16.31 53.73 21.91
CA LYS A 53 15.85 53.94 23.29
C LYS A 53 17.04 54.06 24.27
N LEU A 54 18.04 53.20 24.16
CA LEU A 54 19.23 53.23 25.01
C LEU A 54 20.01 54.52 24.83
N VAL A 55 20.32 54.91 23.57
CA VAL A 55 21.05 56.15 23.29
C VAL A 55 20.26 57.37 23.75
N SER A 56 18.94 57.45 23.50
CA SER A 56 18.10 58.54 23.94
C SER A 56 18.07 58.69 25.44
N TYR A 57 18.00 57.55 26.18
CA TYR A 57 18.03 57.55 27.63
C TYR A 57 19.36 58.08 28.17
N ASN A 58 20.49 57.60 27.66
CA ASN A 58 21.83 58.00 28.10
C ASN A 58 22.10 59.50 27.83
N GLN A 59 21.66 60.01 26.67
CA GLN A 59 21.81 61.41 26.33
C GLN A 59 20.98 62.30 27.26
N LYS A 60 19.76 61.91 27.60
CA LYS A 60 18.93 62.63 28.58
C LYS A 60 19.60 62.67 29.97
N VAL A 61 20.13 61.57 30.43
CA VAL A 61 20.83 61.48 31.73
C VAL A 61 22.10 62.36 31.74
N LYS A 62 22.81 62.44 30.61
CA LYS A 62 24.01 63.30 30.43
C LYS A 62 23.66 64.77 30.14
N GLY A 63 22.39 65.17 30.16
CA GLY A 63 21.94 66.54 29.92
C GLY A 63 22.16 67.03 28.48
N LYS A 64 22.27 66.16 27.50
CA LYS A 64 22.43 66.44 26.08
C LYS A 64 21.10 66.34 25.35
N GLU A 65 20.90 67.18 24.33
CA GLU A 65 19.76 67.02 23.42
C GLU A 65 19.96 65.72 22.60
N PRO A 66 18.91 64.87 22.45
CA PRO A 66 19.01 63.60 21.76
C PRO A 66 19.24 63.83 20.25
N LYS A 67 20.46 63.76 19.81
CA LYS A 67 20.87 63.61 18.39
C LYS A 67 21.04 62.13 18.12
N VAL A 68 19.97 61.46 17.68
CA VAL A 68 19.97 60.03 17.46
C VAL A 68 20.06 59.78 15.95
N ASP A 69 21.25 59.69 15.44
CA ASP A 69 21.49 59.19 14.08
C ASP A 69 22.38 57.93 14.22
N LEU A 70 21.74 56.76 14.23
CA LEU A 70 22.41 55.47 14.30
C LEU A 70 22.13 54.70 13.00
N PRO A 71 22.78 55.06 11.90
CA PRO A 71 22.62 54.28 10.68
C PRO A 71 23.26 52.89 10.87
N ASN A 72 22.42 51.86 10.66
CA ASN A 72 22.85 50.44 10.73
C ASN A 72 23.43 50.01 12.09
N ALA A 73 22.68 50.26 13.19
CA ALA A 73 23.06 49.80 14.53
C ALA A 73 23.11 48.29 14.68
N VAL A 74 22.38 47.55 13.87
CA VAL A 74 22.17 46.09 13.98
C VAL A 74 22.88 45.35 12.83
N ASP A 75 23.83 44.50 13.18
CA ASP A 75 24.48 43.57 12.28
C ASP A 75 24.10 42.12 12.58
N GLN A 76 23.68 41.35 11.56
CA GLN A 76 23.42 39.92 11.70
C GLN A 76 24.72 39.13 11.41
N ILE A 77 25.28 38.47 12.44
CA ILE A 77 26.50 37.67 12.32
C ILE A 77 26.19 36.24 11.88
N SER A 78 25.11 35.67 12.37
CA SER A 78 24.63 34.35 11.96
C SER A 78 23.11 34.31 11.93
N ASN A 79 22.54 33.23 11.45
CA ASN A 79 21.07 33.10 11.33
C ASN A 79 20.32 33.31 12.65
N ASN A 80 20.95 33.08 13.80
CA ASN A 80 20.35 33.18 15.12
C ASN A 80 21.07 34.18 16.04
N TYR A 81 22.06 34.94 15.54
CA TYR A 81 22.85 35.84 16.35
C TYR A 81 22.96 37.24 15.71
N TYR A 82 22.59 38.25 16.50
CA TYR A 82 22.60 39.68 16.10
C TYR A 82 23.51 40.45 17.04
N VAL A 83 24.24 41.40 16.52
CA VAL A 83 25.07 42.32 17.27
C VAL A 83 24.57 43.73 17.06
N VAL A 84 24.42 44.51 18.16
CA VAL A 84 23.88 45.85 18.17
C VAL A 84 24.92 46.80 18.74
N ASN A 85 25.32 47.76 17.94
CA ASN A 85 26.29 48.78 18.32
C ASN A 85 25.56 50.03 18.86
N VAL A 86 25.82 50.42 20.10
CA VAL A 86 25.18 51.56 20.76
C VAL A 86 26.17 52.72 20.95
N ASN A 87 27.48 52.47 20.99
CA ASN A 87 28.53 53.45 21.26
C ASN A 87 28.35 54.26 22.54
N GLU A 88 27.67 53.71 23.51
CA GLU A 88 27.34 54.29 24.81
C GLU A 88 27.36 53.25 25.89
N ASP A 89 27.48 53.68 27.17
CA ASP A 89 27.41 52.74 28.31
C ASP A 89 26.06 52.05 28.38
N ILE A 90 26.07 50.72 28.50
CA ILE A 90 24.86 49.91 28.55
C ILE A 90 24.59 49.43 29.95
N HIS A 91 23.47 49.90 30.52
CA HIS A 91 23.01 49.39 31.84
C HIS A 91 22.22 48.09 31.64
N PRO A 92 22.65 46.93 32.22
CA PRO A 92 22.05 45.62 31.98
C PRO A 92 20.54 45.55 32.23
N GLY A 93 20.05 46.11 33.33
CA GLY A 93 18.63 46.07 33.65
C GLY A 93 17.77 46.90 32.70
N LEU A 94 18.34 47.99 32.14
CA LEU A 94 17.63 48.86 31.18
C LEU A 94 17.56 48.17 29.80
N LEU A 95 18.66 47.52 29.38
CA LEU A 95 18.72 46.72 28.16
C LEU A 95 17.71 45.57 28.21
N GLU A 96 17.69 44.81 29.32
CA GLU A 96 16.71 43.74 29.53
C GLU A 96 15.27 44.24 29.39
N HIS A 97 14.95 45.35 30.07
CA HIS A 97 13.60 45.92 30.02
C HIS A 97 13.19 46.29 28.59
N PHE A 98 14.06 46.97 27.84
CA PHE A 98 13.77 47.37 26.47
C PHE A 98 13.70 46.20 25.51
N LEU A 99 14.53 45.16 25.67
CA LEU A 99 14.46 43.93 24.86
C LEU A 99 13.13 43.23 25.06
N ILE A 100 12.69 43.04 26.31
CA ILE A 100 11.41 42.41 26.64
C ILE A 100 10.25 43.18 26.05
N GLU A 101 10.24 44.51 26.24
CA GLU A 101 9.19 45.40 25.76
C GLU A 101 9.10 45.33 24.23
N GLU A 102 10.22 45.50 23.51
CA GLU A 102 10.21 45.58 22.06
C GLU A 102 9.97 44.23 21.39
N PHE A 103 10.48 43.12 21.94
CA PHE A 103 10.17 41.78 21.41
C PHE A 103 8.70 41.44 21.57
N LYS A 104 8.09 41.87 22.67
CA LYS A 104 6.62 41.76 22.87
C LYS A 104 5.85 42.61 21.85
N ASN A 105 6.24 43.87 21.63
CA ASN A 105 5.60 44.78 20.69
C ASN A 105 5.67 44.28 19.25
N HIS A 106 6.77 43.59 18.87
CA HIS A 106 6.98 43.00 17.55
C HIS A 106 6.51 41.55 17.45
N ASN A 107 5.81 41.03 18.48
CA ASN A 107 5.25 39.67 18.54
C ASN A 107 6.29 38.57 18.35
N LEU A 108 7.53 38.80 18.81
CA LEU A 108 8.63 37.87 18.80
C LEU A 108 8.58 36.98 20.04
N LYS A 109 7.71 35.94 20.01
CA LYS A 109 7.53 34.98 21.11
C LYS A 109 8.58 33.85 20.98
N VAL A 110 9.79 34.13 21.42
CA VAL A 110 10.94 33.19 21.36
C VAL A 110 11.85 33.38 22.54
N ASP A 111 12.47 32.29 22.97
CA ASP A 111 13.54 32.38 23.98
C ASP A 111 14.74 33.11 23.39
N PHE A 112 15.35 33.98 24.14
CA PHE A 112 16.53 34.72 23.70
C PHE A 112 17.55 34.87 24.81
N GLU A 113 18.79 35.01 24.39
CA GLU A 113 19.93 35.30 25.26
C GLU A 113 20.52 36.61 24.82
N PHE A 114 20.91 37.45 25.77
CA PHE A 114 21.66 38.65 25.44
C PHE A 114 22.94 38.74 26.26
N ALA A 115 23.96 39.35 25.66
CA ALA A 115 25.24 39.56 26.32
C ALA A 115 25.78 40.95 26.00
N ILE A 116 26.40 41.63 27.00
CA ILE A 116 27.05 42.92 26.86
C ILE A 116 28.54 42.69 26.84
N TYR A 117 29.23 43.28 25.86
CA TYR A 117 30.67 43.14 25.65
C TYR A 117 31.39 44.46 25.90
N ASP A 118 32.53 44.38 26.60
CA ASP A 118 33.45 45.48 26.88
C ASP A 118 34.61 45.41 25.87
N CYS A 119 34.77 46.48 25.06
CA CYS A 119 35.83 46.51 24.06
C CYS A 119 37.23 46.70 24.64
N GLU A 120 37.42 47.21 25.84
CA GLU A 120 38.73 47.39 26.46
C GLU A 120 39.40 46.05 26.77
N ASN A 121 38.57 45.05 27.15
CA ASN A 121 39.03 43.73 27.62
C ASN A 121 38.62 42.58 26.72
N GLU A 122 37.85 42.84 25.64
CA GLU A 122 37.29 41.82 24.75
C GLU A 122 36.52 40.70 25.48
N LYS A 123 35.94 41.00 26.68
CA LYS A 123 35.25 40.04 27.52
C LYS A 123 33.79 40.38 27.65
N MET A 124 32.99 39.29 27.77
CA MET A 124 31.59 39.42 28.15
C MET A 124 31.51 39.98 29.60
N VAL A 125 30.85 41.08 29.77
CA VAL A 125 30.69 41.73 31.08
C VAL A 125 29.39 41.28 31.77
N TYR A 126 28.38 40.98 30.99
CA TYR A 126 27.10 40.57 31.49
C TYR A 126 26.38 39.69 30.45
N GLY A 127 25.75 38.62 30.89
CA GLY A 127 24.95 37.75 30.02
C GLY A 127 23.75 37.19 30.74
N LYS A 128 22.60 37.07 30.05
CA LYS A 128 21.37 36.56 30.63
C LYS A 128 20.56 35.78 29.59
N HIS A 129 19.99 34.67 30.02
CA HIS A 129 19.06 33.86 29.22
C HIS A 129 17.64 34.10 29.70
N LEU A 130 16.72 34.39 28.77
CA LEU A 130 15.30 34.58 29.03
C LEU A 130 14.50 33.52 28.29
N MET A 131 13.71 32.77 29.05
CA MET A 131 12.77 31.78 28.52
C MET A 131 11.34 32.28 28.64
N GLU A 132 10.59 32.16 27.55
CA GLU A 132 9.16 32.42 27.57
C GLU A 132 8.42 31.13 27.98
N THR A 133 7.91 31.09 29.23
CA THR A 133 7.07 30.02 29.72
C THR A 133 5.68 30.53 30.04
N ASN A 134 4.65 30.06 29.28
CA ASN A 134 3.23 30.29 29.57
C ASN A 134 2.88 31.67 30.19
N ASP A 135 3.12 32.77 29.46
CA ASP A 135 2.91 34.17 29.90
C ASP A 135 3.81 34.68 31.05
N SER A 136 4.83 33.94 31.48
CA SER A 136 5.83 34.44 32.41
C SER A 136 7.24 34.27 31.83
N LEU A 137 8.04 35.33 31.91
CA LEU A 137 9.46 35.31 31.56
C LEU A 137 10.26 34.83 32.75
N THR A 138 10.89 33.70 32.65
CA THR A 138 11.90 33.22 33.59
C THR A 138 13.28 33.60 33.10
N SER A 139 14.12 34.11 33.98
CA SER A 139 15.46 34.59 33.64
C SER A 139 16.54 33.81 34.41
N THR A 140 17.58 33.42 33.70
CA THR A 140 18.77 32.79 34.30
C THR A 140 19.99 33.63 33.96
N LEU A 141 20.73 34.06 35.00
CA LEU A 141 21.95 34.85 34.83
C LEU A 141 23.05 33.92 34.31
N LEU A 142 23.73 34.34 33.22
CA LEU A 142 24.80 33.58 32.62
C LEU A 142 26.18 34.05 33.09
N VAL A 143 26.39 35.35 33.20
CA VAL A 143 27.63 35.97 33.70
C VAL A 143 27.35 37.33 34.35
N SER A 144 27.96 37.64 35.53
CA SER A 144 27.99 38.99 36.08
C SER A 144 29.39 39.35 36.59
N LYS A 145 29.91 40.49 36.25
CA LYS A 145 31.20 40.99 36.70
C LYS A 145 31.07 41.54 38.13
N GLN A 146 30.90 40.64 39.12
CA GLN A 146 31.04 40.99 40.50
C GLN A 146 31.62 39.78 41.30
N SER A 147 32.94 39.69 41.21
CA SER A 147 33.89 39.11 42.19
C SER A 147 35.09 38.47 41.49
N ASP A 148 36.27 38.68 42.06
CA ASP A 148 37.55 38.17 41.58
C ASP A 148 37.74 36.65 41.83
N GLU A 149 36.68 35.83 41.81
CA GLU A 149 36.71 34.37 41.91
C GLU A 149 36.08 33.75 40.66
N CYS A 150 36.90 33.00 39.92
CA CYS A 150 36.49 32.15 38.82
C CYS A 150 35.62 31.00 39.34
N ASP A 151 34.32 31.15 39.30
CA ASP A 151 33.37 30.09 39.64
C ASP A 151 33.20 29.09 38.47
N ALA A 152 32.94 27.84 38.80
CA ALA A 152 32.84 26.71 37.87
C ALA A 152 31.73 26.84 36.79
N GLU A 153 30.85 27.84 36.92
CA GLU A 153 29.78 28.14 35.94
C GLU A 153 30.31 28.84 34.68
N ASP A 154 31.38 29.63 34.80
CA ASP A 154 32.02 30.27 33.64
C ASP A 154 32.62 29.23 32.67
N ALA A 155 33.13 28.12 33.22
CA ALA A 155 33.69 27.04 32.40
C ALA A 155 32.63 26.28 31.60
N LEU A 156 31.39 26.18 32.11
CA LEU A 156 30.27 25.50 31.42
C LEU A 156 29.74 26.33 30.26
N PHE A 157 29.68 27.68 30.40
CA PHE A 157 29.24 28.57 29.34
C PHE A 157 30.26 28.64 28.18
N GLU A 158 31.56 28.77 28.52
CA GLU A 158 32.62 28.71 27.50
C GLU A 158 32.64 27.35 26.80
N GLN A 159 32.36 26.25 27.49
CA GLN A 159 32.32 24.91 26.91
C GLN A 159 31.11 24.72 25.99
N HIS A 160 29.94 25.25 26.34
CA HIS A 160 28.74 25.18 25.51
C HIS A 160 28.89 26.02 24.23
N TYR A 161 29.46 27.21 24.33
CA TYR A 161 29.73 28.08 23.18
C TYR A 161 30.85 27.55 22.29
N LYS A 162 31.94 27.02 22.87
CA LYS A 162 33.04 26.40 22.10
C LYS A 162 32.60 25.17 21.32
N THR A 163 31.63 24.39 21.82
CA THR A 163 31.14 23.16 21.14
C THR A 163 30.28 23.49 19.91
N GLN A 164 29.56 24.60 19.89
CA GLN A 164 28.79 25.04 18.74
C GLN A 164 29.60 25.83 17.70
N THR A 165 30.66 26.50 18.10
CA THR A 165 31.50 27.35 17.23
C THR A 165 32.66 26.61 16.58
N ALA A 166 32.94 25.35 16.90
CA ALA A 166 34.10 24.58 16.40
C ALA A 166 34.07 24.27 14.90
N LYS A 167 33.14 24.81 14.10
CA LYS A 167 33.09 24.57 12.64
C LYS A 167 32.87 25.77 11.72
N LYS A 168 32.89 27.01 12.21
CA LYS A 168 33.04 28.19 11.36
C LYS A 168 33.70 29.29 12.21
N GLU A 169 34.79 29.84 11.75
CA GLU A 169 35.32 31.10 12.23
C GLU A 169 34.27 32.19 12.06
N CYS A 170 33.32 32.29 12.97
CA CYS A 170 32.56 33.49 13.16
C CYS A 170 33.46 34.43 13.91
N GLY A 171 34.20 35.26 13.16
CA GLY A 171 34.92 36.39 13.77
C GLY A 171 33.90 37.23 14.52
N LEU A 172 34.01 37.28 15.86
CA LEU A 172 33.35 38.30 16.65
C LEU A 172 33.79 39.65 16.10
N PRO A 173 32.90 40.66 15.96
CA PRO A 173 33.32 41.98 15.50
C PRO A 173 34.44 42.52 16.40
N THR A 174 35.57 42.91 15.80
CA THR A 174 36.67 43.46 16.56
C THR A 174 36.28 44.83 17.13
N CYS A 175 36.82 45.16 18.30
CA CYS A 175 36.55 46.44 18.99
C CYS A 175 36.91 47.69 18.17
N GLU A 176 37.63 47.58 17.09
CA GLU A 176 37.88 48.71 16.16
C GLU A 176 36.60 49.28 15.53
N LYS A 177 35.52 48.45 15.41
CA LYS A 177 34.24 48.87 14.84
C LYS A 177 33.25 49.35 15.90
N TYR A 178 33.30 48.83 17.14
CA TYR A 178 32.29 49.05 18.19
C TYR A 178 32.96 49.43 19.51
N THR A 179 32.55 50.54 20.11
CA THR A 179 33.03 51.00 21.42
C THR A 179 32.31 50.27 22.55
N TYR A 180 30.95 50.18 22.45
CA TYR A 180 30.10 49.40 23.36
C TYR A 180 29.02 48.73 22.51
N TYR A 181 28.85 47.42 22.65
CA TYR A 181 27.88 46.66 21.89
C TYR A 181 27.27 45.55 22.72
N PHE A 182 26.07 45.09 22.34
CA PHE A 182 25.46 43.89 22.91
C PHE A 182 25.10 42.91 21.79
N GLY A 183 25.17 41.63 22.12
CA GLY A 183 24.74 40.52 21.25
C GLY A 183 23.41 39.94 21.70
N VAL A 184 22.57 39.52 20.78
CA VAL A 184 21.34 38.78 21.04
C VAL A 184 21.31 37.49 20.26
N SER A 185 21.12 36.36 20.93
CA SER A 185 21.03 35.02 20.37
C SER A 185 19.62 34.44 20.55
N PHE A 186 19.15 33.69 19.56
CA PHE A 186 17.86 33.00 19.57
C PHE A 186 18.07 31.48 19.46
N PRO A 187 18.37 30.76 20.56
CA PRO A 187 18.72 29.33 20.52
C PRO A 187 17.57 28.46 20.02
N ASN A 188 16.32 28.80 20.34
CA ASN A 188 15.14 28.02 20.00
C ASN A 188 14.30 28.64 18.86
N ARG A 189 14.96 29.29 17.88
CA ARG A 189 14.30 29.90 16.72
C ARG A 189 13.37 28.94 15.96
N SER A 190 13.67 27.64 15.95
CA SER A 190 12.85 26.61 15.32
C SER A 190 11.42 26.51 15.90
N LYS A 191 11.22 26.84 17.19
CA LYS A 191 9.88 26.87 17.80
C LYS A 191 8.97 27.93 17.15
N TYR A 192 9.52 29.09 16.80
CA TYR A 192 8.77 30.16 16.13
C TYR A 192 8.20 29.71 14.79
N TYR A 193 8.95 28.90 14.03
CA TYR A 193 8.47 28.36 12.77
C TYR A 193 7.49 27.21 12.92
N SER A 194 7.69 26.33 13.90
CA SER A 194 6.88 25.14 14.08
C SER A 194 5.40 25.45 14.36
N SER A 195 5.12 26.52 15.10
CA SER A 195 3.74 26.94 15.40
C SER A 195 2.98 27.39 14.16
N GLN A 196 3.66 28.00 13.20
CA GLN A 196 3.04 28.52 11.97
C GLN A 196 2.89 27.45 10.87
N VAL A 197 3.65 26.33 10.95
CA VAL A 197 3.56 25.22 9.98
C VAL A 197 2.51 24.18 10.37
N HIS A 198 1.90 24.27 11.53
CA HIS A 198 0.92 23.28 12.02
C HIS A 198 -0.29 23.15 11.09
N ALA A 199 -0.85 24.26 10.65
CA ALA A 199 -1.96 24.30 9.70
C ALA A 199 -1.60 23.61 8.37
N TRP A 200 -0.36 23.74 7.93
CA TRP A 200 0.14 23.08 6.72
C TRP A 200 0.18 21.55 6.86
N TYR A 201 0.62 21.01 8.01
CA TYR A 201 0.59 19.58 8.27
C TYR A 201 -0.82 19.00 8.26
N VAL A 202 -1.79 19.72 8.83
CA VAL A 202 -3.21 19.33 8.85
C VAL A 202 -3.77 19.23 7.42
N VAL A 203 -3.52 20.26 6.60
CA VAL A 203 -3.96 20.28 5.20
C VAL A 203 -3.34 19.15 4.39
N ASN A 204 -2.04 18.90 4.56
CA ASN A 204 -1.36 17.79 3.86
C ASN A 204 -1.82 16.41 4.35
N GLY A 205 -2.08 16.25 5.64
CA GLY A 205 -2.68 15.04 6.20
C GLY A 205 -4.04 14.74 5.58
N PHE A 206 -4.91 15.75 5.48
CA PHE A 206 -6.21 15.60 4.81
C PHE A 206 -6.06 15.24 3.32
N LEU A 207 -5.16 15.90 2.62
CA LEU A 207 -4.89 15.63 1.21
C LEU A 207 -4.38 14.19 0.96
N LEU A 208 -3.52 13.69 1.86
CA LEU A 208 -3.07 12.30 1.82
C LEU A 208 -4.25 11.32 1.96
N ILE A 209 -5.17 11.58 2.88
CA ILE A 209 -6.38 10.75 3.05
C ILE A 209 -7.22 10.74 1.76
N VAL A 210 -7.41 11.89 1.12
CA VAL A 210 -8.15 11.98 -0.15
C VAL A 210 -7.47 11.17 -1.26
N ILE A 211 -6.15 11.24 -1.38
CA ILE A 211 -5.38 10.47 -2.38
C ILE A 211 -5.54 8.96 -2.12
N LEU A 212 -5.42 8.51 -0.86
CA LEU A 212 -5.58 7.11 -0.49
C LEU A 212 -7.01 6.61 -0.79
N PHE A 213 -8.03 7.42 -0.46
CA PHE A 213 -9.43 7.09 -0.76
C PHE A 213 -9.67 6.98 -2.26
N PHE A 214 -9.13 7.89 -3.06
CA PHE A 214 -9.23 7.84 -4.52
C PHE A 214 -8.53 6.61 -5.10
N GLY A 215 -7.32 6.29 -4.63
CA GLY A 215 -6.60 5.08 -5.01
C GLY A 215 -7.38 3.79 -4.69
N TYR A 216 -7.97 3.72 -3.50
CA TYR A 216 -8.84 2.61 -3.10
C TYR A 216 -10.08 2.49 -4.00
N THR A 217 -10.72 3.62 -4.32
CA THR A 217 -11.90 3.64 -5.20
C THR A 217 -11.55 3.12 -6.61
N LEU A 218 -10.43 3.55 -7.18
CA LEU A 218 -9.95 3.03 -8.46
C LEU A 218 -9.68 1.52 -8.40
N PHE A 219 -9.03 1.05 -7.34
CA PHE A 219 -8.79 -0.39 -7.13
C PHE A 219 -10.09 -1.19 -7.12
N VAL A 220 -11.11 -0.72 -6.39
CA VAL A 220 -12.44 -1.37 -6.34
C VAL A 220 -13.10 -1.39 -7.71
N ILE A 221 -13.07 -0.26 -8.45
CA ILE A 221 -13.65 -0.17 -9.81
C ILE A 221 -12.95 -1.16 -10.75
N PHE A 222 -11.63 -1.26 -10.73
CA PHE A 222 -10.90 -2.22 -11.57
C PHE A 222 -11.22 -3.67 -11.22
N LYS A 223 -11.34 -3.98 -9.93
CA LYS A 223 -11.76 -5.31 -9.46
C LYS A 223 -13.16 -5.67 -9.94
N GLN A 224 -14.12 -4.75 -9.81
CA GLN A 224 -15.49 -4.95 -10.28
C GLN A 224 -15.56 -5.14 -11.80
N ARG A 225 -14.83 -4.34 -12.56
CA ARG A 225 -14.78 -4.48 -14.04
C ARG A 225 -14.24 -5.85 -14.45
N ARG A 226 -13.15 -6.29 -13.82
CA ARG A 226 -12.58 -7.61 -14.11
C ARG A 226 -13.59 -8.72 -13.84
N LEU A 227 -14.34 -8.63 -12.75
CA LEU A 227 -15.40 -9.59 -12.44
C LEU A 227 -16.53 -9.55 -13.47
N SER A 228 -16.97 -8.36 -13.87
CA SER A 228 -18.00 -8.18 -14.89
C SER A 228 -17.58 -8.74 -16.26
N GLU A 229 -16.32 -8.55 -16.67
CA GLU A 229 -15.79 -9.08 -17.93
C GLU A 229 -15.73 -10.62 -17.91
N ILE A 230 -15.28 -11.21 -16.81
CA ILE A 230 -15.28 -12.66 -16.59
C ILE A 230 -16.72 -13.21 -16.65
N GLN A 231 -17.68 -12.53 -16.01
CA GLN A 231 -19.09 -12.91 -16.00
C GLN A 231 -19.71 -12.83 -17.40
N LYS A 232 -19.39 -11.78 -18.16
CA LYS A 232 -19.85 -11.63 -19.56
C LYS A 232 -19.31 -12.77 -20.45
N ASN A 233 -18.04 -13.09 -20.34
CA ASN A 233 -17.43 -14.19 -21.08
C ASN A 233 -18.05 -15.54 -20.71
N PHE A 234 -18.36 -15.75 -19.43
CA PHE A 234 -19.08 -16.95 -18.99
C PHE A 234 -20.46 -17.06 -19.61
N ILE A 235 -21.27 -15.98 -19.61
CA ILE A 235 -22.60 -16.00 -20.24
C ILE A 235 -22.51 -16.28 -21.73
N ASN A 236 -21.54 -15.68 -22.43
CA ASN A 236 -21.32 -15.93 -23.84
C ASN A 236 -20.97 -17.41 -24.11
N ASN A 237 -20.08 -17.99 -23.29
CA ASN A 237 -19.71 -19.39 -23.42
C ASN A 237 -20.88 -20.32 -23.10
N LEU A 238 -21.67 -20.04 -22.07
CA LEU A 238 -22.91 -20.78 -21.77
C LEU A 238 -23.86 -20.78 -22.96
N THR A 239 -24.11 -19.59 -23.53
CA THR A 239 -24.99 -19.45 -24.67
C THR A 239 -24.51 -20.28 -25.87
N HIS A 240 -23.21 -20.29 -26.12
CA HIS A 240 -22.62 -21.07 -27.19
C HIS A 240 -22.74 -22.59 -26.94
N GLU A 241 -22.41 -23.04 -25.72
CA GLU A 241 -22.46 -24.45 -25.34
C GLU A 241 -23.90 -25.01 -25.29
N PHE A 242 -24.92 -24.18 -25.02
CA PHE A 242 -26.31 -24.58 -25.06
C PHE A 242 -26.86 -24.55 -26.49
N ARG A 243 -26.42 -23.63 -27.35
CA ARG A 243 -26.90 -23.52 -28.74
C ARG A 243 -26.61 -24.78 -29.54
N THR A 244 -25.45 -25.41 -29.37
CA THR A 244 -25.05 -26.60 -30.12
C THR A 244 -26.00 -27.78 -29.89
N PRO A 245 -26.27 -28.26 -28.65
CA PRO A 245 -27.21 -29.37 -28.44
C PRO A 245 -28.63 -29.00 -28.82
N ILE A 246 -29.08 -27.75 -28.61
CA ILE A 246 -30.41 -27.29 -29.03
C ILE A 246 -30.55 -27.36 -30.54
N ALA A 247 -29.56 -26.89 -31.29
CA ALA A 247 -29.59 -26.97 -32.75
C ALA A 247 -29.61 -28.42 -33.26
N SER A 248 -28.88 -29.32 -32.60
CA SER A 248 -28.89 -30.76 -32.93
C SER A 248 -30.27 -31.39 -32.65
N ILE A 249 -30.90 -31.05 -31.52
CA ILE A 249 -32.26 -31.49 -31.21
C ILE A 249 -33.25 -30.96 -32.22
N ASP A 250 -33.21 -29.69 -32.56
CA ASP A 250 -34.12 -29.06 -33.56
C ASP A 250 -33.98 -29.72 -34.93
N LEU A 251 -32.76 -29.93 -35.40
CA LEU A 251 -32.50 -30.61 -36.67
C LEU A 251 -33.04 -32.04 -36.68
N SER A 252 -32.73 -32.82 -35.60
CA SER A 252 -33.19 -34.20 -35.46
C SER A 252 -34.72 -34.29 -35.39
N SER A 253 -35.34 -33.37 -34.68
CA SER A 253 -36.81 -33.26 -34.59
C SER A 253 -37.45 -32.97 -35.96
N LYS A 254 -36.87 -32.09 -36.76
CA LYS A 254 -37.35 -31.81 -38.11
C LYS A 254 -37.24 -33.01 -39.03
N VAL A 255 -36.18 -33.82 -38.90
CA VAL A 255 -36.03 -35.05 -39.65
C VAL A 255 -37.09 -36.10 -39.25
N ILE A 256 -37.35 -36.21 -37.94
CA ILE A 256 -38.38 -37.15 -37.43
C ILE A 256 -39.81 -36.70 -37.87
N ALA A 257 -40.04 -35.40 -38.01
CA ALA A 257 -41.32 -34.85 -38.41
C ALA A 257 -41.63 -35.07 -39.94
N ASP A 258 -40.66 -35.47 -40.73
CA ASP A 258 -40.90 -35.78 -42.17
C ASP A 258 -41.58 -37.15 -42.29
N PRO A 259 -42.77 -37.25 -42.92
CA PRO A 259 -43.49 -38.54 -43.04
C PRO A 259 -42.65 -39.67 -43.69
N ARG A 260 -41.70 -39.31 -44.55
CA ARG A 260 -40.84 -40.29 -45.23
C ARG A 260 -39.86 -41.03 -44.30
N ILE A 261 -39.69 -40.57 -43.06
CA ILE A 261 -38.84 -41.23 -42.08
C ILE A 261 -39.38 -42.58 -41.66
N LEU A 262 -40.73 -42.78 -41.79
CA LEU A 262 -41.38 -44.04 -41.45
C LEU A 262 -40.89 -45.19 -42.32
N ASP A 263 -40.46 -44.91 -43.55
CA ASP A 263 -39.90 -45.90 -44.48
C ASP A 263 -38.47 -46.31 -44.08
N HIS A 264 -37.88 -45.57 -43.10
CA HIS A 264 -36.48 -45.77 -42.65
C HIS A 264 -36.38 -45.92 -41.11
N PRO A 265 -36.85 -46.99 -40.51
CA PRO A 265 -36.95 -47.15 -39.04
C PRO A 265 -35.61 -47.08 -38.34
N ASN A 266 -34.50 -47.48 -38.99
CA ASN A 266 -33.15 -47.34 -38.43
C ASN A 266 -32.73 -45.87 -38.23
N ARG A 267 -33.04 -45.02 -39.23
CA ARG A 267 -32.79 -43.55 -39.13
C ARG A 267 -33.66 -42.90 -38.11
N LEU A 268 -34.95 -43.27 -37.96
CA LEU A 268 -35.85 -42.83 -36.93
C LEU A 268 -35.23 -43.07 -35.52
N ARG A 269 -34.76 -44.32 -35.31
CA ARG A 269 -34.10 -44.70 -34.06
C ARG A 269 -32.80 -43.89 -33.79
N GLU A 270 -32.00 -43.66 -34.84
CA GLU A 270 -30.78 -42.89 -34.75
C GLU A 270 -31.05 -41.45 -34.32
N TYR A 271 -31.99 -40.73 -34.99
CA TYR A 271 -32.33 -39.35 -34.64
C TYR A 271 -33.01 -39.26 -33.27
N SER A 272 -33.82 -40.25 -32.87
CA SER A 272 -34.37 -40.35 -31.52
C SER A 272 -33.29 -40.48 -30.46
N ASN A 273 -32.27 -41.32 -30.71
CA ASN A 273 -31.11 -41.46 -29.81
C ASN A 273 -30.32 -40.17 -29.72
N ILE A 274 -30.11 -39.46 -30.87
CA ILE A 274 -29.41 -38.14 -30.83
C ILE A 274 -30.16 -37.15 -29.95
N ILE A 275 -31.52 -37.07 -30.07
CA ILE A 275 -32.31 -36.18 -29.23
C ILE A 275 -32.14 -36.54 -27.75
N SER A 276 -32.26 -37.84 -27.41
CA SER A 276 -32.10 -38.31 -26.03
C SER A 276 -30.72 -37.97 -25.45
N GLU A 277 -29.69 -38.24 -26.23
CA GLU A 277 -28.29 -37.94 -25.82
C GLU A 277 -28.06 -36.43 -25.62
N GLN A 278 -28.51 -35.60 -26.56
CA GLN A 278 -28.32 -34.15 -26.42
C GLN A 278 -29.15 -33.56 -25.29
N THR A 279 -30.32 -34.12 -24.99
CA THR A 279 -31.17 -33.71 -23.87
C THR A 279 -30.51 -34.07 -22.52
N GLN A 280 -29.97 -35.27 -22.40
CA GLN A 280 -29.21 -35.68 -21.19
C GLN A 280 -27.98 -34.82 -20.99
N ARG A 281 -27.26 -34.49 -22.07
CA ARG A 281 -26.11 -33.60 -22.04
C ARG A 281 -26.48 -32.21 -21.58
N LEU A 282 -27.60 -31.64 -22.07
CA LEU A 282 -28.10 -30.33 -21.69
C LEU A 282 -28.50 -30.31 -20.19
N SER A 283 -29.21 -31.35 -19.71
CA SER A 283 -29.59 -31.50 -18.30
C SER A 283 -28.35 -31.50 -17.41
N ALA A 284 -27.35 -32.30 -17.70
CA ALA A 284 -26.10 -32.35 -16.95
C ALA A 284 -25.36 -30.99 -16.93
N GLN A 285 -25.44 -30.21 -18.00
CA GLN A 285 -24.86 -28.86 -18.04
C GLN A 285 -25.64 -27.88 -17.13
N VAL A 286 -26.96 -27.94 -17.13
CA VAL A 286 -27.82 -27.12 -16.23
C VAL A 286 -27.54 -27.48 -14.78
N ASP A 287 -27.49 -28.78 -14.44
CA ASP A 287 -27.19 -29.25 -13.09
C ASP A 287 -25.83 -28.74 -12.58
N LYS A 288 -24.79 -28.73 -13.44
CA LYS A 288 -23.48 -28.13 -13.11
C LYS A 288 -23.58 -26.65 -12.77
N VAL A 289 -24.40 -25.89 -13.51
CA VAL A 289 -24.60 -24.44 -13.23
C VAL A 289 -25.36 -24.23 -11.92
N LEU A 290 -26.42 -24.99 -11.67
CA LEU A 290 -27.23 -24.92 -10.44
C LEU A 290 -26.40 -25.30 -9.20
N LEU A 291 -25.60 -26.37 -9.29
CA LEU A 291 -24.69 -26.79 -8.24
C LEU A 291 -23.72 -25.65 -7.86
N MET A 292 -23.15 -24.98 -8.85
CA MET A 292 -22.26 -23.83 -8.60
C MET A 292 -22.97 -22.65 -7.95
N ALA A 293 -24.20 -22.37 -8.32
CA ALA A 293 -25.02 -21.32 -7.70
C ALA A 293 -25.34 -21.63 -6.24
N SER A 294 -25.56 -22.91 -5.90
CA SER A 294 -25.82 -23.35 -4.52
C SER A 294 -24.59 -23.22 -3.61
N ILE A 295 -23.42 -23.53 -4.14
CA ILE A 295 -22.13 -23.40 -3.42
C ILE A 295 -21.85 -21.94 -3.08
N GLU A 296 -22.16 -21.01 -3.99
CA GLU A 296 -21.90 -19.58 -3.80
C GLU A 296 -22.70 -18.98 -2.64
N LYS A 297 -23.96 -19.40 -2.47
CA LYS A 297 -24.82 -18.92 -1.38
C LYS A 297 -24.48 -19.50 0.00
N GLN A 298 -23.32 -20.14 0.16
CA GLN A 298 -22.90 -20.85 1.38
C GLN A 298 -23.92 -21.89 1.89
N ARG A 299 -24.87 -22.31 1.06
CA ARG A 299 -25.93 -23.25 1.44
C ARG A 299 -25.53 -24.72 1.33
N LEU A 300 -24.35 -24.99 0.73
CA LEU A 300 -23.85 -26.36 0.63
C LEU A 300 -23.44 -26.85 2.01
N LYS A 301 -24.22 -27.74 2.59
CA LYS A 301 -23.83 -28.55 3.75
C LYS A 301 -23.27 -29.85 3.21
N LEU A 302 -22.03 -30.21 3.62
CA LEU A 302 -21.45 -31.50 3.29
C LEU A 302 -22.13 -32.60 4.14
N ASP A 303 -22.46 -33.70 3.51
CA ASP A 303 -22.89 -34.91 4.18
C ASP A 303 -21.68 -35.82 4.41
N LEU A 304 -21.00 -35.58 5.54
CA LEU A 304 -19.76 -36.27 5.86
C LEU A 304 -20.03 -37.69 6.35
N THR A 305 -19.53 -38.65 5.63
CA THR A 305 -19.58 -40.10 5.98
C THR A 305 -18.17 -40.67 6.08
N MET A 306 -18.01 -41.74 6.82
CA MET A 306 -16.72 -42.47 6.87
C MET A 306 -16.53 -43.27 5.60
N ILE A 307 -15.49 -42.94 4.84
CA ILE A 307 -15.13 -43.65 3.61
C ILE A 307 -13.72 -44.24 3.75
N GLU A 308 -13.53 -45.44 3.17
CA GLU A 308 -12.22 -46.04 3.01
C GLU A 308 -11.61 -45.45 1.73
N LEU A 309 -10.49 -44.70 1.88
CA LEU A 309 -9.98 -43.82 0.84
C LEU A 309 -9.49 -44.56 -0.41
N ASN A 310 -8.72 -45.65 -0.22
CA ASN A 310 -8.18 -46.43 -1.34
C ASN A 310 -9.30 -47.04 -2.20
N LEU A 311 -10.25 -47.72 -1.55
CA LEU A 311 -11.41 -48.32 -2.20
C LEU A 311 -12.28 -47.27 -2.91
N PHE A 312 -12.48 -46.12 -2.26
CA PHE A 312 -13.27 -45.04 -2.80
C PHE A 312 -12.64 -44.43 -4.07
N VAL A 313 -11.34 -44.14 -4.05
CA VAL A 313 -10.63 -43.58 -5.22
C VAL A 313 -10.66 -44.63 -6.37
N ARG A 314 -10.37 -45.87 -6.08
CA ARG A 314 -10.42 -46.98 -7.07
C ARG A 314 -11.80 -47.08 -7.72
N LYS A 315 -12.87 -47.07 -6.91
CA LYS A 315 -14.24 -47.11 -7.39
C LYS A 315 -14.57 -45.88 -8.24
N SER A 316 -14.23 -44.66 -7.77
CA SER A 316 -14.46 -43.43 -8.53
C SER A 316 -13.77 -43.45 -9.89
N ILE A 317 -12.56 -43.94 -9.98
CA ILE A 317 -11.84 -44.12 -11.28
C ILE A 317 -12.56 -45.13 -12.18
N ALA A 318 -13.06 -46.23 -11.63
CA ALA A 318 -13.82 -47.22 -12.39
C ALA A 318 -15.13 -46.67 -12.93
N ASP A 319 -15.88 -45.94 -12.08
CA ASP A 319 -17.12 -45.25 -12.46
C ASP A 319 -16.88 -44.19 -13.55
N PHE A 320 -15.77 -43.40 -13.43
CA PHE A 320 -15.35 -42.48 -14.45
C PHE A 320 -15.06 -43.19 -15.79
N LYS A 321 -14.30 -44.26 -15.80
CA LYS A 321 -14.01 -45.06 -16.99
C LYS A 321 -15.27 -45.53 -17.69
N THR A 322 -16.26 -45.98 -16.93
CA THR A 322 -17.57 -46.44 -17.46
C THR A 322 -18.36 -45.32 -18.08
N SER A 323 -18.28 -44.09 -17.53
CA SER A 323 -19.03 -42.92 -18.02
C SER A 323 -18.45 -42.34 -19.32
N GLN A 324 -17.22 -42.61 -19.68
CA GLN A 324 -16.49 -42.05 -20.82
C GLN A 324 -16.38 -43.04 -22.00
N ASN A 325 -17.51 -43.54 -22.46
CA ASN A 325 -17.55 -44.49 -23.59
C ASN A 325 -16.94 -43.86 -24.89
N GLY A 326 -15.93 -44.51 -25.45
CA GLY A 326 -15.41 -44.21 -26.81
C GLY A 326 -14.12 -43.42 -26.90
N HIS A 327 -13.51 -43.00 -25.81
CA HIS A 327 -12.19 -42.33 -25.82
C HIS A 327 -11.06 -43.33 -25.47
N GLN A 328 -9.96 -43.30 -26.23
CA GLN A 328 -8.72 -44.03 -25.86
C GLN A 328 -7.93 -43.19 -24.84
N TYR A 329 -7.88 -43.60 -23.61
CA TYR A 329 -7.06 -43.02 -22.54
C TYR A 329 -6.58 -44.11 -21.58
N ALA A 330 -5.45 -43.88 -20.93
CA ALA A 330 -4.91 -44.77 -19.90
C ALA A 330 -4.98 -44.06 -18.52
N ILE A 331 -5.59 -44.72 -17.54
CA ILE A 331 -5.55 -44.27 -16.14
C ILE A 331 -4.96 -45.39 -15.30
N ASN A 332 -3.79 -45.16 -14.71
CA ASN A 332 -3.12 -46.06 -13.79
C ASN A 332 -3.41 -45.57 -12.35
N PHE A 333 -3.64 -46.48 -11.43
CA PHE A 333 -3.82 -46.16 -10.02
C PHE A 333 -2.84 -46.96 -9.18
N THR A 334 -2.03 -46.28 -8.39
CA THR A 334 -1.11 -46.83 -7.42
C THR A 334 -1.38 -46.32 -6.04
N SER A 335 -1.28 -47.17 -5.03
CA SER A 335 -1.52 -46.76 -3.63
C SER A 335 -0.46 -47.41 -2.73
N GLU A 336 0.19 -46.58 -1.94
CA GLU A 336 1.06 -46.99 -0.82
C GLU A 336 0.24 -47.08 0.49
N VAL A 337 -1.04 -46.64 0.48
CA VAL A 337 -1.92 -46.59 1.64
C VAL A 337 -2.86 -47.82 1.56
N GLU A 338 -2.79 -48.73 2.53
CA GLU A 338 -3.61 -49.93 2.52
C GLU A 338 -5.02 -49.68 3.06
N GLU A 339 -5.16 -49.24 4.28
CA GLU A 339 -6.47 -48.95 4.91
C GLU A 339 -6.47 -47.61 5.61
N TRP A 340 -7.10 -46.63 5.00
CA TRP A 340 -7.28 -45.32 5.62
C TRP A 340 -8.70 -44.80 5.51
N ARG A 341 -9.32 -44.48 6.65
CA ARG A 341 -10.67 -43.96 6.71
C ARG A 341 -10.68 -42.47 6.98
N ILE A 342 -11.43 -41.74 6.16
CA ILE A 342 -11.61 -40.29 6.29
C ILE A 342 -13.10 -39.93 6.38
N GLN A 343 -13.39 -38.79 6.99
CA GLN A 343 -14.72 -38.19 6.91
C GLN A 343 -14.78 -37.33 5.65
N ALA A 344 -15.61 -37.73 4.70
CA ALA A 344 -15.82 -36.97 3.47
C ALA A 344 -17.24 -37.12 2.95
N ASP A 345 -17.67 -36.14 2.18
CA ASP A 345 -18.86 -36.23 1.37
C ASP A 345 -18.56 -37.02 0.10
N ALA A 346 -19.06 -38.25 0.05
CA ALA A 346 -18.76 -39.19 -1.04
C ALA A 346 -19.17 -38.66 -2.41
N LEU A 347 -20.33 -37.99 -2.53
CA LEU A 347 -20.81 -37.45 -3.79
C LEU A 347 -19.93 -36.29 -4.28
N HIS A 348 -19.64 -35.36 -3.40
CA HIS A 348 -18.83 -34.19 -3.74
C HIS A 348 -17.37 -34.56 -3.99
N PHE A 349 -16.81 -35.49 -3.24
CA PHE A 349 -15.45 -35.95 -3.44
C PHE A 349 -15.27 -36.75 -4.74
N SER A 350 -16.24 -37.63 -5.10
CA SER A 350 -16.25 -38.28 -6.41
C SER A 350 -16.29 -37.26 -7.55
N ASN A 351 -17.10 -36.21 -7.43
CA ASN A 351 -17.15 -35.12 -8.42
C ASN A 351 -15.83 -34.34 -8.50
N VAL A 352 -15.08 -34.19 -7.41
CA VAL A 352 -13.73 -33.60 -7.41
C VAL A 352 -12.80 -34.44 -8.28
N ILE A 353 -12.76 -35.75 -8.05
CA ILE A 353 -11.95 -36.70 -8.83
C ILE A 353 -12.34 -36.62 -10.32
N PHE A 354 -13.63 -36.67 -10.63
CA PHE A 354 -14.15 -36.60 -11.99
C PHE A 354 -13.75 -35.29 -12.70
N ASN A 355 -13.82 -34.14 -12.02
CA ASN A 355 -13.42 -32.86 -12.62
C ASN A 355 -11.91 -32.79 -12.93
N ILE A 356 -11.07 -33.38 -12.10
CA ILE A 356 -9.62 -33.44 -12.35
C ILE A 356 -9.31 -34.37 -13.52
N LEU A 357 -9.89 -35.57 -13.54
CA LEU A 357 -9.70 -36.53 -14.63
C LEU A 357 -10.24 -36.03 -15.97
N ASP A 358 -11.41 -35.37 -15.97
CA ASP A 358 -12.02 -34.78 -17.19
C ASP A 358 -11.12 -33.65 -17.73
N ASN A 359 -10.51 -32.83 -16.85
CA ASN A 359 -9.55 -31.83 -17.27
C ASN A 359 -8.28 -32.47 -17.87
N ALA A 360 -7.74 -33.50 -17.24
CA ALA A 360 -6.56 -34.22 -17.75
C ALA A 360 -6.79 -34.74 -19.17
N ILE A 361 -7.97 -35.31 -19.47
CA ILE A 361 -8.33 -35.76 -20.81
C ILE A 361 -8.49 -34.61 -21.78
N LYS A 362 -9.19 -33.54 -21.38
CA LYS A 362 -9.53 -32.39 -22.24
C LYS A 362 -8.34 -31.54 -22.67
N TYR A 363 -7.32 -31.48 -21.86
CA TYR A 363 -6.12 -30.66 -22.10
C TYR A 363 -4.90 -31.46 -22.52
N CYS A 364 -5.13 -32.61 -23.11
CA CYS A 364 -4.10 -33.43 -23.71
C CYS A 364 -4.19 -33.39 -25.24
N ASP A 365 -3.06 -33.13 -25.92
CA ASP A 365 -2.98 -33.11 -27.40
C ASP A 365 -2.75 -34.52 -27.98
N GLU A 366 -2.29 -35.46 -27.16
CA GLU A 366 -1.99 -36.84 -27.52
C GLU A 366 -2.94 -37.80 -26.80
N ALA A 367 -2.70 -39.11 -26.87
CA ALA A 367 -3.44 -40.09 -26.08
C ALA A 367 -3.26 -39.79 -24.58
N PRO A 368 -4.36 -39.45 -23.84
CA PRO A 368 -4.24 -39.07 -22.44
C PRO A 368 -3.72 -40.22 -21.59
N GLN A 369 -2.65 -39.95 -20.82
CA GLN A 369 -2.10 -40.82 -19.81
C GLN A 369 -2.18 -40.12 -18.45
N ILE A 370 -2.84 -40.76 -17.51
CA ILE A 370 -3.10 -40.18 -16.17
C ILE A 370 -2.62 -41.20 -15.14
N ASP A 371 -1.65 -40.81 -14.33
CA ASP A 371 -1.20 -41.59 -13.19
C ASP A 371 -1.80 -41.00 -11.91
N VAL A 372 -2.59 -41.81 -11.22
CA VAL A 372 -3.21 -41.45 -9.92
C VAL A 372 -2.41 -42.18 -8.84
N GLU A 373 -1.85 -41.43 -7.91
CA GLU A 373 -1.02 -41.93 -6.81
C GLU A 373 -1.64 -41.55 -5.47
N LEU A 374 -1.80 -42.49 -4.59
CA LEU A 374 -2.19 -42.29 -3.19
C LEU A 374 -0.97 -42.65 -2.32
N SER A 375 -0.35 -41.60 -1.72
CA SER A 375 0.84 -41.77 -0.90
C SER A 375 0.65 -41.20 0.49
N GLU A 376 1.46 -41.69 1.44
CA GLU A 376 1.39 -41.29 2.84
C GLU A 376 2.66 -40.55 3.26
N THR A 377 2.46 -39.43 3.97
CA THR A 377 3.53 -38.70 4.64
C THR A 377 3.31 -38.72 6.17
N LYS A 378 4.28 -38.26 6.96
CA LYS A 378 4.16 -38.27 8.43
C LYS A 378 2.93 -37.54 8.96
N LYS A 379 2.42 -36.53 8.26
CA LYS A 379 1.33 -35.66 8.72
C LYS A 379 0.08 -35.67 7.84
N HIS A 380 0.21 -36.11 6.60
CA HIS A 380 -0.84 -35.96 5.57
C HIS A 380 -0.86 -37.19 4.66
N ILE A 381 -2.00 -37.39 4.02
CA ILE A 381 -2.16 -38.27 2.88
C ILE A 381 -2.21 -37.38 1.64
N GLN A 382 -1.56 -37.78 0.58
CA GLN A 382 -1.53 -37.09 -0.70
C GLN A 382 -2.16 -37.92 -1.80
N LEU A 383 -3.19 -37.35 -2.45
CA LEU A 383 -3.78 -37.90 -3.65
C LEU A 383 -3.33 -37.04 -4.84
N LYS A 384 -2.48 -37.62 -5.71
CA LYS A 384 -1.89 -36.94 -6.85
C LYS A 384 -2.50 -37.45 -8.15
N PHE A 385 -2.71 -36.54 -9.08
CA PHE A 385 -3.17 -36.79 -10.43
C PHE A 385 -2.16 -36.17 -11.40
N ALA A 386 -1.32 -36.99 -12.02
CA ALA A 386 -0.30 -36.60 -12.98
C ALA A 386 -0.80 -36.88 -14.40
N ASP A 387 -0.88 -35.84 -15.24
CA ASP A 387 -1.27 -35.91 -16.63
C ASP A 387 -0.07 -35.66 -17.57
N ASN A 388 -0.19 -36.09 -18.84
CA ASN A 388 0.75 -35.79 -19.92
C ASN A 388 0.26 -34.66 -20.85
N GLY A 389 -0.62 -33.78 -20.35
CA GLY A 389 -1.23 -32.72 -21.11
C GLY A 389 -0.30 -31.52 -21.42
N ILE A 390 -0.88 -30.41 -21.86
CA ILE A 390 -0.14 -29.21 -22.26
C ILE A 390 0.60 -28.51 -21.10
N GLY A 391 0.30 -28.87 -19.83
CA GLY A 391 0.84 -28.23 -18.64
C GLY A 391 0.22 -26.87 -18.31
N ILE A 392 0.56 -26.33 -17.13
CA ILE A 392 0.03 -25.06 -16.63
C ILE A 392 1.17 -24.13 -16.23
N PRO A 393 1.40 -23.01 -16.97
CA PRO A 393 2.45 -22.04 -16.64
C PRO A 393 2.33 -21.51 -15.21
N LYS A 394 3.44 -21.28 -14.52
CA LYS A 394 3.51 -20.88 -13.11
C LYS A 394 2.62 -19.67 -12.76
N GLU A 395 2.52 -18.72 -13.66
CA GLU A 395 1.73 -17.48 -13.47
C GLU A 395 0.20 -17.71 -13.44
N TYR A 396 -0.28 -18.86 -13.96
CA TYR A 396 -1.70 -19.21 -14.01
C TYR A 396 -2.12 -20.20 -12.92
N ARG A 397 -1.21 -20.91 -12.26
CA ARG A 397 -1.53 -21.99 -11.30
C ARG A 397 -2.48 -21.57 -10.18
N LYS A 398 -2.32 -20.37 -9.63
CA LYS A 398 -3.26 -19.83 -8.64
C LYS A 398 -4.56 -19.33 -9.27
N LYS A 399 -4.51 -18.91 -10.54
CA LYS A 399 -5.65 -18.29 -11.24
C LYS A 399 -6.62 -19.34 -11.80
N ILE A 400 -6.16 -20.54 -12.15
CA ILE A 400 -7.02 -21.59 -12.72
C ILE A 400 -8.13 -22.07 -11.80
N PHE A 401 -7.95 -21.92 -10.49
CA PHE A 401 -8.97 -22.17 -9.48
C PHE A 401 -9.96 -21.02 -9.31
N GLY A 402 -9.80 -19.95 -10.07
CA GLY A 402 -10.73 -18.82 -10.07
C GLY A 402 -12.00 -19.14 -10.85
N ARG A 403 -13.14 -18.70 -10.33
CA ARG A 403 -14.44 -18.90 -10.96
C ARG A 403 -14.47 -18.34 -12.38
N PHE A 404 -14.97 -19.11 -13.35
CA PHE A 404 -15.04 -18.77 -14.77
C PHE A 404 -13.68 -18.51 -15.44
N TYR A 405 -12.59 -18.77 -14.73
CA TYR A 405 -11.25 -18.49 -15.26
C TYR A 405 -10.83 -19.57 -16.25
N ARG A 406 -10.29 -19.12 -17.36
CA ARG A 406 -9.63 -19.97 -18.37
C ARG A 406 -8.34 -19.29 -18.79
N ILE A 407 -7.30 -20.06 -19.07
CA ILE A 407 -6.04 -19.52 -19.60
C ILE A 407 -6.33 -19.02 -21.02
N PRO A 408 -5.96 -17.76 -21.36
CA PRO A 408 -6.10 -17.25 -22.72
C PRO A 408 -5.15 -18.01 -23.66
N THR A 409 -5.68 -18.89 -24.46
CA THR A 409 -4.90 -19.74 -25.41
C THR A 409 -4.95 -19.22 -26.85
N GLY A 410 -5.15 -17.91 -27.07
CA GLY A 410 -5.28 -17.35 -28.42
C GLY A 410 -6.46 -17.96 -29.20
N ASP A 411 -6.22 -18.39 -30.45
CA ASP A 411 -7.26 -18.93 -31.35
C ASP A 411 -7.61 -20.41 -31.11
N ILE A 412 -7.06 -21.06 -30.07
CA ILE A 412 -7.41 -22.46 -29.75
C ILE A 412 -8.74 -22.49 -28.96
N HIS A 413 -9.84 -22.28 -29.70
CA HIS A 413 -11.21 -22.34 -29.16
C HIS A 413 -11.76 -23.76 -28.94
N ASN A 414 -10.98 -24.82 -29.17
CA ASN A 414 -11.49 -26.20 -29.28
C ASN A 414 -11.76 -26.92 -27.95
N VAL A 415 -11.36 -26.40 -26.79
CA VAL A 415 -11.64 -27.08 -25.52
C VAL A 415 -12.95 -26.59 -24.93
N LYS A 416 -13.98 -27.50 -24.92
CA LYS A 416 -15.32 -27.20 -24.39
C LYS A 416 -15.30 -27.10 -22.86
N GLY A 417 -15.97 -26.08 -22.28
CA GLY A 417 -16.15 -25.99 -20.83
C GLY A 417 -16.38 -24.58 -20.29
N PHE A 418 -17.02 -24.49 -19.13
CA PHE A 418 -17.47 -23.23 -18.51
C PHE A 418 -16.45 -22.55 -17.59
N GLY A 419 -15.31 -23.18 -17.32
CA GLY A 419 -14.33 -22.67 -16.33
C GLY A 419 -14.85 -22.76 -14.90
N LEU A 420 -15.71 -23.72 -14.58
CA LEU A 420 -16.32 -23.93 -13.27
C LEU A 420 -15.72 -25.14 -12.52
N GLY A 421 -15.14 -26.10 -13.23
CA GLY A 421 -14.71 -27.38 -12.64
C GLY A 421 -13.65 -27.21 -11.54
N LEU A 422 -12.60 -26.44 -11.81
CA LEU A 422 -11.51 -26.26 -10.83
C LEU A 422 -11.90 -25.32 -9.67
N ASP A 423 -12.80 -24.35 -9.87
CA ASP A 423 -13.39 -23.57 -8.79
C ASP A 423 -14.21 -24.45 -7.84
N TYR A 424 -14.99 -25.38 -8.42
CA TYR A 424 -15.70 -26.40 -7.65
C TYR A 424 -14.73 -27.29 -6.86
N VAL A 425 -13.73 -27.84 -7.51
CA VAL A 425 -12.71 -28.68 -6.86
C VAL A 425 -12.11 -27.96 -5.65
N ARG A 426 -11.64 -26.74 -5.84
CA ARG A 426 -11.07 -25.94 -4.77
C ARG A 426 -12.06 -25.73 -3.61
N LYS A 427 -13.27 -25.33 -3.88
CA LYS A 427 -14.28 -25.06 -2.84
C LYS A 427 -14.65 -26.31 -2.03
N ILE A 428 -14.77 -27.45 -2.69
CA ILE A 428 -15.07 -28.73 -2.00
C ILE A 428 -13.88 -29.17 -1.15
N VAL A 429 -12.67 -29.09 -1.68
CA VAL A 429 -11.43 -29.40 -0.95
C VAL A 429 -11.27 -28.49 0.28
N GLU A 430 -11.45 -27.17 0.12
CA GLU A 430 -11.40 -26.19 1.23
C GLU A 430 -12.48 -26.48 2.30
N ARG A 431 -13.69 -26.90 1.90
CA ARG A 431 -14.77 -27.25 2.84
C ARG A 431 -14.53 -28.54 3.62
N HIS A 432 -13.73 -29.43 3.07
CA HIS A 432 -13.25 -30.62 3.79
C HIS A 432 -12.02 -30.31 4.66
N HIS A 433 -11.57 -29.04 4.70
CA HIS A 433 -10.34 -28.62 5.37
C HIS A 433 -9.08 -29.27 4.77
N TRP A 434 -9.13 -29.58 3.48
CA TRP A 434 -8.01 -30.10 2.69
C TRP A 434 -7.38 -29.00 1.85
N GLU A 435 -6.22 -29.30 1.26
CA GLU A 435 -5.53 -28.38 0.37
C GLU A 435 -5.40 -28.96 -1.02
N ILE A 436 -5.38 -28.11 -2.06
CA ILE A 436 -5.12 -28.50 -3.43
C ILE A 436 -4.07 -27.60 -4.05
N GLU A 437 -3.09 -28.22 -4.70
CA GLU A 437 -2.03 -27.54 -5.41
C GLU A 437 -1.85 -28.11 -6.81
N VAL A 438 -1.14 -27.35 -7.69
CA VAL A 438 -0.76 -27.80 -9.02
C VAL A 438 0.71 -27.51 -9.27
N SER A 439 1.42 -28.51 -9.82
CA SER A 439 2.84 -28.44 -10.18
C SER A 439 3.07 -28.95 -11.61
N ASP A 440 4.31 -28.82 -12.11
CA ASP A 440 4.69 -29.37 -13.40
C ASP A 440 4.87 -30.89 -13.32
N ASN A 441 4.45 -31.57 -14.36
CA ASN A 441 4.83 -32.97 -14.62
C ASN A 441 6.02 -32.99 -15.60
N SER A 442 6.89 -34.00 -15.48
CA SER A 442 8.03 -34.19 -16.37
C SER A 442 7.79 -35.42 -17.27
N PRO A 443 8.05 -35.35 -18.59
CA PRO A 443 8.63 -34.18 -19.32
C PRO A 443 7.61 -33.10 -19.71
N LYS A 444 6.30 -33.40 -19.68
CA LYS A 444 5.21 -32.47 -20.05
C LYS A 444 3.95 -32.83 -19.25
N GLY A 445 3.13 -31.84 -18.88
CA GLY A 445 1.86 -32.06 -18.19
C GLY A 445 1.75 -31.31 -16.86
N SER A 446 0.74 -31.68 -16.08
CA SER A 446 0.47 -31.11 -14.77
C SER A 446 0.26 -32.20 -13.72
N ILE A 447 0.59 -31.90 -12.46
CA ILE A 447 0.29 -32.73 -11.30
C ILE A 447 -0.63 -31.94 -10.38
N PHE A 448 -1.87 -32.40 -10.21
CA PHE A 448 -2.78 -31.91 -9.18
C PHE A 448 -2.61 -32.75 -7.92
N THR A 449 -2.32 -32.13 -6.80
CA THR A 449 -2.11 -32.78 -5.49
C THR A 449 -3.16 -32.31 -4.50
N ILE A 450 -3.97 -33.22 -3.99
CA ILE A 450 -4.88 -32.98 -2.86
C ILE A 450 -4.20 -33.50 -1.59
N THR A 451 -4.03 -32.62 -0.61
CA THR A 451 -3.41 -32.92 0.68
C THR A 451 -4.51 -33.02 1.75
N ILE A 452 -4.63 -34.21 2.35
CA ILE A 452 -5.63 -34.55 3.37
C ILE A 452 -4.90 -34.66 4.70
N PRO A 453 -5.26 -33.89 5.73
CA PRO A 453 -4.70 -34.03 7.08
C PRO A 453 -5.05 -35.37 7.69
N LYS A 454 -4.13 -35.98 8.48
CA LYS A 454 -4.36 -37.19 9.23
C LYS A 454 -5.19 -36.95 10.47
#